data_25f593dc1305ce2d0da94b42ed163ba5
#
_entry.id   25f593dc1305ce2d0da94b42ed163ba5
#
_cell.length_a   1.000
_cell.length_b   1.000
_cell.length_c   1.000
_cell.angle_alpha   90.00
_cell.angle_beta   90.00
_cell.angle_gamma   90.00
#
_symmetry.space_group_name_H-M   'P 1'
#
loop_
_entity.id
_entity.type
_entity.pdbx_description
1 polymer ?
#
loop_
_entity_poly.entity_id
_entity_poly.type
_entity_poly.pdbx_seq_one_letter_code
_entity_poly.pdbx_strand_id
1 'polypeptide(L)'
;MGSLYHHVKCPEGVKAKKFKLIVLDKHLKPFFPLTVFYKEALGGITESSAESYLKTLYTFFTWLHTDSNYQGRAVNWDDEPHIVRIAIEDFLMHKAHCKVTTSDSKTYYNVKLTNISPNTVGRMLSALKSFYKIMIRVKIYLSPNPLIDAHAILDEYETQIEGVREGKPRMPKEAGTEEPLSKRGRRLTNSFFKIINGEWKPEIIDDPHLPFMIYKAGKDSKWKLRDEIITTMLFQTGARATEVIKLTFGDYRARYDKGEFSTFNKGSDGIRTKFLKVDTDTLKLLDRYIHGARKKVDKSGLKMNDIPDEIPIFLNQYGNPYTYDAFLKNWINIMKKAEIKINIHKTRHWFVTRSIRMIREKYKDKVEQDYAIGRLRIYMNWSEKADTIKVYEHHVDEKDYVVEQHNKLLEMMKKDQEEYLNQLKPRKRFKQPSVEPRNKIAQMSEKQHELMDFINELNS
;
A
#
# COMPACT_ATOMS: atom_id res chain seq x y z
N MET A 1 -16.57 20.41 10.01
CA MET A 1 -17.95 19.98 10.31
C MET A 1 -18.00 18.48 10.43
N GLY A 2 -18.73 17.91 11.42
CA GLY A 2 -18.99 16.48 11.53
C GLY A 2 -19.91 15.99 10.41
N SER A 3 -19.94 14.65 10.19
CA SER A 3 -20.89 14.06 9.22
C SER A 3 -22.34 14.26 9.70
N LEU A 4 -23.22 14.62 8.78
CA LEU A 4 -24.68 14.69 9.02
C LEU A 4 -25.31 13.29 9.06
N TYR A 5 -24.57 12.26 8.65
CA TYR A 5 -25.02 10.89 8.60
C TYR A 5 -24.21 10.02 9.53
N HIS A 6 -24.88 9.11 10.20
CA HIS A 6 -24.28 8.08 11.03
C HIS A 6 -25.05 6.77 10.90
N HIS A 7 -24.53 5.69 11.42
CA HIS A 7 -25.21 4.41 11.34
C HIS A 7 -25.31 3.71 12.68
N VAL A 8 -26.35 2.93 12.82
CA VAL A 8 -26.58 2.03 13.96
C VAL A 8 -26.59 0.60 13.44
N LYS A 9 -25.75 -0.26 14.03
CA LYS A 9 -25.75 -1.70 13.73
C LYS A 9 -26.92 -2.36 14.48
N CYS A 10 -27.62 -3.23 13.77
CA CYS A 10 -28.67 -4.02 14.39
C CYS A 10 -28.04 -5.03 15.37
N PRO A 11 -28.56 -5.18 16.59
CA PRO A 11 -28.03 -6.11 17.58
C PRO A 11 -27.97 -7.54 17.04
N GLU A 12 -26.97 -8.31 17.47
CA GLU A 12 -26.90 -9.73 17.17
C GLU A 12 -28.06 -10.48 17.87
N GLY A 13 -28.60 -11.53 17.22
CA GLY A 13 -29.68 -12.31 17.81
C GLY A 13 -31.11 -11.93 17.41
N VAL A 14 -31.33 -10.79 16.77
CA VAL A 14 -32.66 -10.42 16.26
C VAL A 14 -33.03 -11.34 15.09
N LYS A 15 -34.01 -12.21 15.27
CA LYS A 15 -34.59 -13.02 14.17
C LYS A 15 -35.25 -12.09 13.15
N ALA A 16 -35.08 -12.36 11.86
CA ALA A 16 -35.62 -11.59 10.74
C ALA A 16 -34.93 -10.21 10.49
N LYS A 17 -33.61 -10.16 10.53
CA LYS A 17 -32.85 -8.97 10.11
C LYS A 17 -32.96 -8.73 8.61
N LYS A 18 -33.81 -7.80 8.21
CA LYS A 18 -33.83 -7.28 6.82
C LYS A 18 -32.58 -6.43 6.53
N PHE A 19 -32.08 -5.73 7.54
CA PHE A 19 -30.90 -4.87 7.45
C PHE A 19 -29.92 -5.15 8.61
N LYS A 20 -28.64 -5.29 8.32
CA LYS A 20 -27.58 -5.41 9.34
C LYS A 20 -27.25 -4.05 9.99
N LEU A 21 -27.57 -2.97 9.29
CA LEU A 21 -27.21 -1.61 9.66
C LEU A 21 -28.27 -0.66 9.11
N ILE A 22 -28.59 0.39 9.84
CA ILE A 22 -29.48 1.48 9.41
C ILE A 22 -28.70 2.77 9.45
N VAL A 23 -28.73 3.53 8.36
CA VAL A 23 -28.16 4.88 8.29
C VAL A 23 -29.21 5.89 8.73
N LEU A 24 -28.81 6.78 9.62
CA LEU A 24 -29.64 7.86 10.14
C LEU A 24 -29.10 9.20 9.65
N ASP A 25 -29.98 10.15 9.38
CA ASP A 25 -29.65 11.55 9.11
C ASP A 25 -29.40 12.36 10.39
N LYS A 26 -29.17 13.67 10.26
CA LYS A 26 -28.97 14.61 11.39
C LYS A 26 -30.17 14.70 12.35
N HIS A 27 -31.35 14.31 11.91
CA HIS A 27 -32.60 14.30 12.71
C HIS A 27 -32.92 12.92 13.29
N LEU A 28 -31.96 11.98 13.22
CA LEU A 28 -32.13 10.58 13.64
C LEU A 28 -33.19 9.83 12.84
N LYS A 29 -33.57 10.33 11.67
CA LYS A 29 -34.48 9.64 10.76
C LYS A 29 -33.73 8.67 9.85
N PRO A 30 -34.29 7.47 9.56
CA PRO A 30 -33.66 6.54 8.64
C PRO A 30 -33.47 7.16 7.25
N PHE A 31 -32.22 7.18 6.77
CA PHE A 31 -31.89 7.58 5.42
C PHE A 31 -31.81 6.34 4.53
N PHE A 32 -32.91 6.11 3.83
CA PHE A 32 -33.14 4.87 3.09
C PHE A 32 -32.12 4.58 1.98
N PRO A 33 -31.70 5.55 1.14
CA PRO A 33 -30.76 5.28 0.05
C PRO A 33 -29.45 4.67 0.50
N LEU A 34 -28.82 5.23 1.54
CA LEU A 34 -27.56 4.70 2.06
C LEU A 34 -27.73 3.40 2.85
N THR A 35 -28.86 3.20 3.49
CA THR A 35 -29.23 1.93 4.16
C THR A 35 -29.37 0.80 3.15
N VAL A 36 -30.06 1.03 2.04
CA VAL A 36 -30.22 0.07 0.94
C VAL A 36 -28.89 -0.17 0.25
N PHE A 37 -28.12 0.89 -0.02
CA PHE A 37 -26.79 0.75 -0.58
C PHE A 37 -25.93 -0.25 0.23
N TYR A 38 -25.84 -0.06 1.54
CA TYR A 38 -25.05 -0.94 2.39
C TYR A 38 -25.53 -2.40 2.31
N LYS A 39 -26.84 -2.63 2.43
CA LYS A 39 -27.45 -3.96 2.35
C LYS A 39 -27.07 -4.66 1.03
N GLU A 40 -27.24 -3.97 -0.08
CA GLU A 40 -27.04 -4.52 -1.42
C GLU A 40 -25.54 -4.67 -1.77
N ALA A 41 -24.68 -3.81 -1.23
CA ALA A 41 -23.24 -3.88 -1.42
C ALA A 41 -22.63 -5.17 -0.79
N LEU A 42 -23.21 -5.65 0.31
CA LEU A 42 -22.77 -6.90 0.97
C LEU A 42 -22.88 -8.15 0.09
N GLY A 43 -23.68 -8.11 -0.97
CA GLY A 43 -23.77 -9.18 -1.96
C GLY A 43 -22.55 -9.28 -2.90
N GLY A 44 -21.68 -8.26 -2.93
CA GLY A 44 -20.55 -8.23 -3.87
C GLY A 44 -19.21 -7.80 -3.27
N ILE A 45 -19.19 -7.24 -2.06
CA ILE A 45 -17.96 -6.80 -1.37
C ILE A 45 -18.01 -7.17 0.10
N THR A 46 -16.81 -7.21 0.74
CA THR A 46 -16.71 -7.51 2.16
C THR A 46 -17.36 -6.43 3.03
N GLU A 47 -17.84 -6.79 4.22
CA GLU A 47 -18.46 -5.88 5.17
C GLU A 47 -17.57 -4.65 5.47
N SER A 48 -16.28 -4.86 5.72
CA SER A 48 -15.30 -3.78 5.92
C SER A 48 -15.19 -2.84 4.72
N SER A 49 -15.29 -3.37 3.48
CA SER A 49 -15.28 -2.54 2.27
C SER A 49 -16.57 -1.75 2.13
N ALA A 50 -17.72 -2.37 2.42
CA ALA A 50 -19.02 -1.70 2.39
C ALA A 50 -19.09 -0.57 3.44
N GLU A 51 -18.60 -0.78 4.66
CA GLU A 51 -18.49 0.27 5.68
C GLU A 51 -17.55 1.40 5.26
N SER A 52 -16.42 1.07 4.63
CA SER A 52 -15.48 2.08 4.11
C SER A 52 -16.12 2.94 3.02
N TYR A 53 -16.88 2.32 2.10
CA TYR A 53 -17.63 3.03 1.06
C TYR A 53 -18.71 3.90 1.69
N LEU A 54 -19.46 3.36 2.65
CA LEU A 54 -20.51 4.09 3.34
C LEU A 54 -19.98 5.36 4.04
N LYS A 55 -18.86 5.26 4.76
CA LYS A 55 -18.19 6.41 5.38
C LYS A 55 -17.76 7.47 4.35
N THR A 56 -17.29 7.02 3.21
CA THR A 56 -16.91 7.92 2.10
C THR A 56 -18.16 8.63 1.53
N LEU A 57 -19.26 7.90 1.36
CA LEU A 57 -20.52 8.47 0.91
C LEU A 57 -21.10 9.48 1.91
N TYR A 58 -20.97 9.26 3.23
CA TYR A 58 -21.36 10.26 4.24
C TYR A 58 -20.73 11.62 4.00
N THR A 59 -19.46 11.65 3.64
CA THR A 59 -18.73 12.89 3.39
C THR A 59 -19.33 13.62 2.19
N PHE A 60 -19.62 12.90 1.09
CA PHE A 60 -20.21 13.48 -0.12
C PHE A 60 -21.65 13.91 0.12
N PHE A 61 -22.49 13.10 0.77
CA PHE A 61 -23.88 13.42 1.06
C PHE A 61 -24.00 14.59 2.06
N THR A 62 -23.11 14.69 3.04
CA THR A 62 -23.03 15.86 3.91
C THR A 62 -22.73 17.10 3.09
N TRP A 63 -21.77 17.04 2.18
CA TRP A 63 -21.40 18.16 1.32
C TRP A 63 -22.54 18.55 0.37
N LEU A 64 -23.24 17.59 -0.25
CA LEU A 64 -24.42 17.86 -1.07
C LEU A 64 -25.47 18.68 -0.31
N HIS A 65 -25.68 18.34 0.96
CA HIS A 65 -26.69 19.00 1.78
C HIS A 65 -26.26 20.35 2.31
N THR A 66 -24.95 20.58 2.58
CA THR A 66 -24.46 21.81 3.24
C THR A 66 -23.85 22.82 2.30
N ASP A 67 -23.14 22.37 1.28
CA ASP A 67 -22.24 23.22 0.50
C ASP A 67 -22.55 23.22 -1.00
N SER A 68 -23.26 22.20 -1.53
CA SER A 68 -23.56 22.17 -2.96
C SER A 68 -24.63 23.19 -3.33
N ASN A 69 -24.41 23.86 -4.46
CA ASN A 69 -25.37 24.82 -5.02
C ASN A 69 -25.42 24.68 -6.55
N TYR A 70 -26.60 24.51 -7.07
CA TYR A 70 -26.86 24.57 -8.49
C TYR A 70 -28.07 25.46 -8.74
N GLN A 71 -27.87 26.58 -9.41
CA GLN A 71 -28.93 27.55 -9.70
C GLN A 71 -29.72 27.99 -8.46
N GLY A 72 -29.03 28.24 -7.36
CA GLY A 72 -29.63 28.75 -6.12
C GLY A 72 -30.27 27.71 -5.20
N ARG A 73 -30.13 26.41 -5.49
CA ARG A 73 -30.62 25.32 -4.63
C ARG A 73 -29.54 24.30 -4.31
N ALA A 74 -29.67 23.63 -3.19
CA ALA A 74 -28.83 22.47 -2.89
C ALA A 74 -29.10 21.32 -3.89
N VAL A 75 -28.06 20.61 -4.29
CA VAL A 75 -28.17 19.45 -5.18
C VAL A 75 -28.59 18.23 -4.37
N ASN A 76 -29.59 17.52 -4.87
CA ASN A 76 -30.02 16.24 -4.31
C ASN A 76 -29.27 15.07 -4.99
N TRP A 77 -29.14 13.99 -4.27
CA TRP A 77 -28.47 12.79 -4.79
C TRP A 77 -29.22 12.14 -5.97
N ASP A 78 -30.52 12.36 -6.07
CA ASP A 78 -31.43 11.85 -7.09
C ASP A 78 -31.75 12.87 -8.21
N ASP A 79 -31.06 14.00 -8.23
CA ASP A 79 -31.12 14.95 -9.33
C ASP A 79 -30.62 14.34 -10.65
N GLU A 80 -30.87 15.00 -11.75
CA GLU A 80 -30.40 14.62 -13.08
C GLU A 80 -28.87 14.37 -13.14
N PRO A 81 -28.43 13.40 -13.96
CA PRO A 81 -27.00 13.02 -13.99
C PRO A 81 -26.03 14.17 -14.22
N HIS A 82 -26.40 15.16 -15.04
CA HIS A 82 -25.53 16.30 -15.33
C HIS A 82 -25.39 17.22 -14.11
N ILE A 83 -26.47 17.43 -13.33
CA ILE A 83 -26.45 18.23 -12.10
C ILE A 83 -25.57 17.56 -11.05
N VAL A 84 -25.74 16.25 -10.87
CA VAL A 84 -24.91 15.46 -9.94
C VAL A 84 -23.42 15.50 -10.35
N ARG A 85 -23.11 15.47 -11.66
CA ARG A 85 -21.72 15.60 -12.14
C ARG A 85 -21.09 16.93 -11.75
N ILE A 86 -21.82 18.05 -11.94
CA ILE A 86 -21.35 19.36 -11.51
C ILE A 86 -21.08 19.35 -10.00
N ALA A 87 -21.98 18.78 -9.21
CA ALA A 87 -21.79 18.66 -7.78
C ALA A 87 -20.57 17.80 -7.40
N ILE A 88 -20.29 16.72 -8.14
CA ILE A 88 -19.08 15.90 -7.93
C ILE A 88 -17.81 16.67 -8.31
N GLU A 89 -17.83 17.43 -9.41
CA GLU A 89 -16.74 18.30 -9.83
C GLU A 89 -16.39 19.32 -8.74
N ASP A 90 -17.40 20.06 -8.27
CA ASP A 90 -17.25 21.04 -7.20
C ASP A 90 -16.74 20.41 -5.90
N PHE A 91 -17.24 19.22 -5.55
CA PHE A 91 -16.74 18.46 -4.40
C PHE A 91 -15.25 18.10 -4.54
N LEU A 92 -14.84 17.65 -5.72
CA LEU A 92 -13.44 17.33 -6.01
C LEU A 92 -12.55 18.57 -5.89
N MET A 93 -13.00 19.72 -6.39
CA MET A 93 -12.25 20.97 -6.34
C MET A 93 -12.20 21.55 -4.92
N HIS A 94 -13.33 21.71 -4.27
CA HIS A 94 -13.42 22.44 -3.02
C HIS A 94 -13.13 21.58 -1.78
N LYS A 95 -13.58 20.33 -1.76
CA LYS A 95 -13.43 19.43 -0.60
C LYS A 95 -12.21 18.52 -0.70
N ALA A 96 -11.95 18.00 -1.89
CA ALA A 96 -10.80 17.12 -2.13
C ALA A 96 -9.57 17.88 -2.68
N HIS A 97 -9.67 19.20 -2.86
CA HIS A 97 -8.58 20.07 -3.34
C HIS A 97 -7.91 19.52 -4.62
N CYS A 98 -8.69 18.96 -5.53
CA CYS A 98 -8.23 18.50 -6.82
C CYS A 98 -8.34 19.62 -7.85
N LYS A 99 -7.47 19.61 -8.87
CA LYS A 99 -7.68 20.43 -10.07
C LYS A 99 -8.45 19.60 -11.09
N VAL A 100 -9.66 20.02 -11.44
CA VAL A 100 -10.50 19.34 -12.43
C VAL A 100 -10.49 20.16 -13.71
N THR A 101 -10.26 19.52 -14.86
CA THR A 101 -10.29 20.13 -16.19
C THR A 101 -11.06 19.22 -17.14
N THR A 102 -11.83 19.81 -18.04
CA THR A 102 -12.48 19.05 -19.12
C THR A 102 -11.42 18.53 -20.09
N SER A 103 -11.67 17.34 -20.67
CA SER A 103 -10.86 16.84 -21.77
C SER A 103 -11.12 17.65 -23.04
N ASP A 104 -10.17 17.66 -23.97
CA ASP A 104 -10.28 18.36 -25.26
C ASP A 104 -11.53 17.90 -26.06
N SER A 105 -11.92 16.65 -25.90
CA SER A 105 -13.14 16.08 -26.49
C SER A 105 -14.43 16.39 -25.71
N LYS A 106 -14.34 17.08 -24.57
CA LYS A 106 -15.47 17.36 -23.64
C LYS A 106 -16.26 16.12 -23.15
N THR A 107 -15.74 14.91 -23.35
CA THR A 107 -16.43 13.67 -22.99
C THR A 107 -16.14 13.21 -21.56
N TYR A 108 -15.08 13.71 -20.93
CA TYR A 108 -14.72 13.34 -19.55
C TYR A 108 -13.90 14.43 -18.85
N TYR A 109 -13.84 14.33 -17.52
CA TYR A 109 -13.09 15.24 -16.66
C TYR A 109 -11.73 14.63 -16.27
N ASN A 110 -10.68 15.39 -16.46
CA ASN A 110 -9.34 15.04 -15.97
C ASN A 110 -9.18 15.56 -14.54
N VAL A 111 -8.91 14.67 -13.59
CA VAL A 111 -8.73 14.99 -12.19
C VAL A 111 -7.24 14.93 -11.85
N LYS A 112 -6.61 16.10 -11.69
CA LYS A 112 -5.22 16.23 -11.25
C LYS A 112 -5.20 16.38 -9.73
N LEU A 113 -4.45 15.52 -9.07
CA LEU A 113 -4.31 15.53 -7.62
C LEU A 113 -3.30 16.61 -7.20
N THR A 114 -3.58 17.27 -6.07
CA THR A 114 -2.66 18.23 -5.45
C THR A 114 -2.10 17.69 -4.14
N ASN A 115 -2.94 17.68 -3.08
CA ASN A 115 -2.52 17.29 -1.73
C ASN A 115 -3.17 15.99 -1.22
N ILE A 116 -3.96 15.33 -2.06
CA ILE A 116 -4.68 14.11 -1.69
C ILE A 116 -4.13 12.89 -2.44
N SER A 117 -4.15 11.73 -1.80
CA SER A 117 -3.65 10.53 -2.46
C SER A 117 -4.59 10.03 -3.57
N PRO A 118 -4.05 9.48 -4.68
CA PRO A 118 -4.84 8.86 -5.76
C PRO A 118 -5.84 7.82 -5.24
N ASN A 119 -5.42 7.04 -4.24
CA ASN A 119 -6.25 6.01 -3.64
C ASN A 119 -7.47 6.57 -2.91
N THR A 120 -7.35 7.74 -2.30
CA THR A 120 -8.47 8.39 -1.60
C THR A 120 -9.51 8.87 -2.59
N VAL A 121 -9.10 9.58 -3.64
CA VAL A 121 -10.01 10.06 -4.70
C VAL A 121 -10.59 8.88 -5.49
N GLY A 122 -9.76 7.91 -5.87
CA GLY A 122 -10.21 6.71 -6.57
C GLY A 122 -11.24 5.91 -5.76
N ARG A 123 -11.07 5.80 -4.45
CA ARG A 123 -12.06 5.15 -3.56
C ARG A 123 -13.36 5.93 -3.52
N MET A 124 -13.30 7.26 -3.46
CA MET A 124 -14.47 8.11 -3.44
C MET A 124 -15.28 7.97 -4.74
N LEU A 125 -14.63 8.10 -5.89
CA LEU A 125 -15.28 7.90 -7.19
C LEU A 125 -15.84 6.48 -7.34
N SER A 126 -15.14 5.47 -6.85
CA SER A 126 -15.60 4.09 -6.85
C SER A 126 -16.82 3.87 -5.95
N ALA A 127 -16.85 4.50 -4.77
CA ALA A 127 -17.98 4.43 -3.85
C ALA A 127 -19.23 5.08 -4.47
N LEU A 128 -19.09 6.26 -5.07
CA LEU A 128 -20.18 6.95 -5.78
C LEU A 128 -20.68 6.14 -6.98
N LYS A 129 -19.77 5.65 -7.83
CA LYS A 129 -20.11 4.80 -8.97
C LYS A 129 -20.88 3.54 -8.54
N SER A 130 -20.44 2.91 -7.47
CA SER A 130 -21.11 1.73 -6.89
C SER A 130 -22.46 2.09 -6.30
N PHE A 131 -22.59 3.23 -5.63
CA PHE A 131 -23.86 3.72 -5.09
C PHE A 131 -24.91 3.87 -6.20
N TYR A 132 -24.62 4.64 -7.25
CA TYR A 132 -25.56 4.83 -8.35
C TYR A 132 -25.85 3.54 -9.09
N LYS A 133 -24.86 2.68 -9.31
CA LYS A 133 -25.07 1.34 -9.91
C LYS A 133 -26.09 0.51 -9.10
N ILE A 134 -25.99 0.55 -7.77
CA ILE A 134 -26.92 -0.17 -6.88
C ILE A 134 -28.33 0.50 -6.92
N MET A 135 -28.40 1.83 -6.80
CA MET A 135 -29.68 2.55 -6.83
C MET A 135 -30.46 2.32 -8.14
N ILE A 136 -29.77 2.28 -9.27
CA ILE A 136 -30.36 1.93 -10.58
C ILE A 136 -30.85 0.48 -10.58
N ARG A 137 -30.01 -0.47 -10.10
CA ARG A 137 -30.41 -1.89 -10.05
C ARG A 137 -31.65 -2.13 -9.21
N VAL A 138 -31.79 -1.43 -8.10
CA VAL A 138 -32.98 -1.53 -7.22
C VAL A 138 -34.13 -0.61 -7.62
N LYS A 139 -34.01 0.10 -8.77
CA LYS A 139 -35.02 1.00 -9.35
C LYS A 139 -35.44 2.16 -8.43
N ILE A 140 -34.52 2.66 -7.60
CA ILE A 140 -34.68 3.86 -6.76
C ILE A 140 -34.17 5.11 -7.50
N TYR A 141 -33.11 4.99 -8.31
CA TYR A 141 -32.64 6.02 -9.22
C TYR A 141 -32.91 5.57 -10.65
N LEU A 142 -33.68 6.37 -11.39
CA LEU A 142 -34.18 5.98 -12.71
C LEU A 142 -33.34 6.53 -13.87
N SER A 143 -32.46 7.48 -13.58
CA SER A 143 -31.56 8.08 -14.58
C SER A 143 -30.27 7.27 -14.74
N PRO A 144 -29.51 7.46 -15.83
CA PRO A 144 -28.20 6.84 -16.02
C PRO A 144 -27.23 7.19 -14.90
N ASN A 145 -26.23 6.31 -14.67
CA ASN A 145 -25.22 6.55 -13.66
C ASN A 145 -24.41 7.82 -13.99
N PRO A 146 -24.40 8.84 -13.11
CA PRO A 146 -23.72 10.12 -13.40
C PRO A 146 -22.20 10.00 -13.55
N LEU A 147 -21.59 8.90 -13.08
CA LEU A 147 -20.13 8.70 -13.18
C LEU A 147 -19.71 7.82 -14.36
N ILE A 148 -20.67 7.29 -15.15
CA ILE A 148 -20.36 6.39 -16.27
C ILE A 148 -20.66 7.10 -17.58
N ASP A 149 -19.68 7.08 -18.49
CA ASP A 149 -19.85 7.54 -19.84
C ASP A 149 -20.63 6.49 -20.63
N ALA A 150 -21.82 6.85 -21.08
CA ALA A 150 -22.69 5.96 -21.85
C ALA A 150 -22.09 5.59 -23.21
N HIS A 151 -21.32 6.47 -23.84
CA HIS A 151 -20.67 6.20 -25.12
C HIS A 151 -19.56 5.16 -25.01
N ALA A 152 -18.79 5.18 -23.92
CA ALA A 152 -17.76 4.16 -23.69
C ALA A 152 -18.34 2.75 -23.49
N ILE A 153 -19.61 2.64 -23.08
CA ILE A 153 -20.31 1.35 -22.95
C ILE A 153 -20.72 0.82 -24.34
N LEU A 154 -21.17 1.69 -25.21
CA LEU A 154 -21.57 1.31 -26.58
C LEU A 154 -20.35 0.80 -27.36
N ASP A 155 -19.22 1.48 -27.27
CA ASP A 155 -17.95 1.07 -27.92
C ASP A 155 -17.48 -0.31 -27.42
N GLU A 156 -17.62 -0.62 -26.13
CA GLU A 156 -17.31 -1.96 -25.59
C GLU A 156 -18.27 -3.04 -26.11
N TYR A 157 -19.55 -2.72 -26.25
CA TYR A 157 -20.56 -3.64 -26.79
C TYR A 157 -20.38 -3.86 -28.29
N GLU A 158 -20.10 -2.81 -29.05
CA GLU A 158 -19.86 -2.91 -30.48
C GLU A 158 -18.59 -3.71 -30.77
N THR A 159 -17.50 -3.48 -30.03
CA THR A 159 -16.25 -4.24 -30.17
C THR A 159 -16.43 -5.72 -29.80
N GLN A 160 -17.29 -6.03 -28.81
CA GLN A 160 -17.62 -7.42 -28.47
C GLN A 160 -18.51 -8.08 -29.53
N ILE A 161 -19.46 -7.36 -30.12
CA ILE A 161 -20.37 -7.85 -31.17
C ILE A 161 -19.61 -8.05 -32.48
N GLU A 162 -18.72 -7.14 -32.85
CA GLU A 162 -17.85 -7.29 -34.04
C GLU A 162 -16.90 -8.49 -33.89
N GLY A 163 -16.28 -8.68 -32.71
CA GLY A 163 -15.45 -9.86 -32.44
C GLY A 163 -16.18 -11.19 -32.50
N VAL A 164 -17.50 -11.21 -32.27
CA VAL A 164 -18.36 -12.38 -32.39
C VAL A 164 -18.80 -12.59 -33.85
N ARG A 165 -19.01 -11.52 -34.62
CA ARG A 165 -19.41 -11.61 -36.05
C ARG A 165 -18.29 -12.06 -36.97
N GLU A 166 -17.03 -11.74 -36.66
CA GLU A 166 -15.89 -12.09 -37.53
C GLU A 166 -15.39 -13.54 -37.38
N GLY A 167 -15.90 -14.32 -36.41
CA GLY A 167 -15.60 -15.76 -36.30
C GLY A 167 -14.10 -16.10 -36.23
N LYS A 168 -13.22 -15.15 -35.95
CA LYS A 168 -11.78 -15.37 -35.86
C LYS A 168 -11.46 -16.08 -34.55
N PRO A 169 -10.88 -17.30 -34.61
CA PRO A 169 -10.37 -17.95 -33.41
C PRO A 169 -9.32 -17.05 -32.80
N ARG A 170 -9.43 -16.80 -31.48
CA ARG A 170 -8.37 -16.12 -30.70
C ARG A 170 -7.09 -16.95 -30.85
N MET A 171 -6.21 -16.53 -31.74
CA MET A 171 -4.83 -17.04 -31.73
C MET A 171 -4.20 -16.71 -30.37
N PRO A 172 -3.46 -17.64 -29.74
CA PRO A 172 -2.63 -17.33 -28.60
C PRO A 172 -1.65 -16.25 -29.04
N LYS A 173 -1.62 -15.11 -28.39
CA LYS A 173 -0.59 -14.08 -28.63
C LYS A 173 0.76 -14.71 -28.32
N GLU A 174 1.61 -14.82 -29.32
CA GLU A 174 2.99 -15.25 -29.19
C GLU A 174 3.68 -14.40 -28.10
N ALA A 175 4.34 -15.09 -27.19
CA ALA A 175 5.20 -14.48 -26.18
C ALA A 175 6.40 -13.84 -26.89
N GLY A 176 6.43 -12.52 -27.06
CA GLY A 176 7.61 -11.89 -27.63
C GLY A 176 7.54 -10.43 -28.04
N THR A 177 6.41 -9.75 -27.95
CA THR A 177 6.36 -8.30 -28.17
C THR A 177 6.11 -7.56 -26.86
N GLU A 178 7.18 -7.00 -26.31
CA GLU A 178 7.10 -6.09 -25.16
C GLU A 178 6.40 -4.80 -25.60
N GLU A 179 5.10 -4.69 -25.32
CA GLU A 179 4.44 -3.38 -25.34
C GLU A 179 4.94 -2.54 -24.16
N PRO A 180 5.23 -1.23 -24.40
CA PRO A 180 5.72 -0.35 -23.32
C PRO A 180 4.77 -0.37 -22.14
N LEU A 181 5.32 -0.52 -20.93
CA LEU A 181 4.64 -0.61 -19.63
C LEU A 181 3.58 0.49 -19.38
N SER A 182 3.67 1.63 -20.09
CA SER A 182 2.72 2.74 -20.02
C SER A 182 1.29 2.40 -20.52
N LYS A 183 1.12 1.35 -21.34
CA LYS A 183 -0.20 0.98 -21.88
C LYS A 183 -0.91 -0.13 -21.11
N ARG A 184 -0.22 -0.89 -20.25
CA ARG A 184 -0.79 -2.05 -19.52
C ARG A 184 -1.58 -1.71 -18.25
N GLY A 185 -1.45 -0.50 -17.72
CA GLY A 185 -2.04 -0.13 -16.41
C GLY A 185 -3.40 0.56 -16.46
N ARG A 186 -3.85 1.01 -17.61
CA ARG A 186 -5.13 1.71 -17.71
C ARG A 186 -6.19 0.74 -18.22
N ARG A 187 -6.91 0.10 -17.29
CA ARG A 187 -8.28 -0.30 -17.62
C ARG A 187 -8.97 0.99 -18.09
N LEU A 188 -9.38 1.03 -19.35
CA LEU A 188 -10.26 2.06 -19.86
C LEU A 188 -11.49 2.05 -18.95
N THR A 189 -11.48 2.91 -17.94
CA THR A 189 -12.62 3.04 -17.08
C THR A 189 -13.59 3.92 -17.84
N ASN A 190 -14.76 3.40 -18.11
CA ASN A 190 -15.93 4.13 -18.62
C ASN A 190 -16.39 5.22 -17.60
N SER A 191 -15.46 5.90 -16.96
CA SER A 191 -15.72 6.90 -15.93
C SER A 191 -15.56 8.29 -16.50
N PHE A 192 -16.52 9.17 -16.27
CA PHE A 192 -16.39 10.59 -16.58
C PHE A 192 -15.22 11.25 -15.90
N PHE A 193 -14.87 10.82 -14.66
CA PHE A 193 -13.76 11.39 -13.91
C PHE A 193 -12.55 10.47 -14.02
N LYS A 194 -11.50 10.92 -14.73
CA LYS A 194 -10.25 10.18 -14.91
C LYS A 194 -9.13 10.82 -14.10
N ILE A 195 -8.57 10.09 -13.16
CA ILE A 195 -7.40 10.54 -12.40
C ILE A 195 -6.19 10.49 -13.33
N ILE A 196 -5.57 11.67 -13.55
CA ILE A 196 -4.32 11.80 -14.32
C ILE A 196 -3.14 11.94 -13.37
N ASN A 197 -1.97 11.38 -13.75
CA ASN A 197 -0.74 11.36 -12.96
C ASN A 197 -0.89 10.71 -11.58
N GLY A 198 -1.80 9.74 -11.48
CA GLY A 198 -2.08 8.98 -10.28
C GLY A 198 -1.39 7.63 -10.23
N GLU A 199 -0.18 7.47 -10.79
CA GLU A 199 0.57 6.23 -10.62
C GLU A 199 0.93 6.05 -9.16
N TRP A 200 0.43 4.95 -8.59
CA TRP A 200 0.83 4.55 -7.26
C TRP A 200 2.29 4.11 -7.32
N LYS A 201 3.19 4.92 -6.78
CA LYS A 201 4.57 4.51 -6.53
C LYS A 201 4.65 4.02 -5.08
N PRO A 202 4.95 2.74 -4.84
CA PRO A 202 5.17 2.28 -3.49
C PRO A 202 6.36 3.01 -2.91
N GLU A 203 6.20 3.55 -1.72
CA GLU A 203 7.33 4.04 -0.94
C GLU A 203 8.13 2.82 -0.46
N ILE A 204 9.17 2.49 -1.20
CA ILE A 204 10.00 1.32 -0.93
C ILE A 204 11.01 1.65 0.14
N ILE A 205 11.07 0.81 1.16
CA ILE A 205 12.02 0.93 2.25
C ILE A 205 13.06 -0.18 2.11
N ASP A 206 14.31 0.22 2.01
CA ASP A 206 15.44 -0.67 1.78
C ASP A 206 16.58 -0.49 2.81
N ASP A 207 16.29 0.17 3.92
CA ASP A 207 17.24 0.32 5.01
C ASP A 207 17.43 -1.03 5.74
N PRO A 208 18.63 -1.66 5.70
CA PRO A 208 18.89 -2.92 6.37
C PRO A 208 18.78 -2.83 7.90
N HIS A 209 18.96 -1.64 8.47
CA HIS A 209 18.96 -1.42 9.92
C HIS A 209 17.55 -1.16 10.48
N LEU A 210 16.56 -0.97 9.62
CA LEU A 210 15.20 -0.64 10.04
C LEU A 210 14.61 -1.58 11.13
N PRO A 211 14.74 -2.93 11.05
CA PRO A 211 14.24 -3.81 12.10
C PRO A 211 14.89 -3.52 13.47
N PHE A 212 16.19 -3.26 13.49
CA PHE A 212 16.94 -2.95 14.72
C PHE A 212 16.53 -1.60 15.31
N MET A 213 16.33 -0.59 14.46
CA MET A 213 15.86 0.73 14.90
C MET A 213 14.49 0.63 15.58
N ILE A 214 13.55 -0.10 14.96
CA ILE A 214 12.21 -0.31 15.49
C ILE A 214 12.26 -1.14 16.79
N TYR A 215 13.07 -2.18 16.82
CA TYR A 215 13.26 -2.99 18.02
C TYR A 215 13.80 -2.15 19.19
N LYS A 216 14.81 -1.34 18.94
CA LYS A 216 15.37 -0.41 19.94
C LYS A 216 14.31 0.56 20.42
N ALA A 217 13.58 1.21 19.51
CA ALA A 217 12.49 2.14 19.86
C ALA A 217 11.41 1.47 20.72
N GLY A 218 11.07 0.21 20.41
CA GLY A 218 10.15 -0.60 21.20
C GLY A 218 10.66 -0.87 22.62
N LYS A 219 11.93 -1.26 22.75
CA LYS A 219 12.56 -1.51 24.07
C LYS A 219 12.65 -0.23 24.90
N ASP A 220 13.07 0.86 24.33
CA ASP A 220 13.17 2.17 24.99
C ASP A 220 11.78 2.66 25.47
N SER A 221 10.74 2.33 24.71
CA SER A 221 9.33 2.62 25.04
C SER A 221 8.68 1.56 25.94
N LYS A 222 9.43 0.53 26.37
CA LYS A 222 8.94 -0.57 27.24
C LYS A 222 7.71 -1.26 26.67
N TRP A 223 7.68 -1.56 25.39
CA TRP A 223 6.60 -2.31 24.78
C TRP A 223 6.38 -3.68 25.45
N LYS A 224 5.22 -4.25 25.27
CA LYS A 224 4.92 -5.57 25.82
C LYS A 224 5.53 -6.67 24.94
N LEU A 225 5.88 -7.79 25.56
CA LEU A 225 6.48 -8.94 24.85
C LEU A 225 5.65 -9.40 23.63
N ARG A 226 4.32 -9.33 23.70
CA ARG A 226 3.46 -9.63 22.53
C ARG A 226 3.70 -8.69 21.36
N ASP A 227 3.87 -7.38 21.63
CA ASP A 227 4.07 -6.37 20.57
C ASP A 227 5.46 -6.57 19.92
N GLU A 228 6.46 -6.97 20.71
CA GLU A 228 7.77 -7.37 20.23
C GLU A 228 7.69 -8.58 19.29
N ILE A 229 7.02 -9.65 19.73
CA ILE A 229 6.85 -10.88 18.93
C ILE A 229 6.12 -10.60 17.62
N ILE A 230 5.01 -9.87 17.68
CA ILE A 230 4.25 -9.49 16.48
C ILE A 230 5.16 -8.73 15.51
N THR A 231 5.91 -7.75 15.98
CA THR A 231 6.82 -6.95 15.15
C THR A 231 7.92 -7.81 14.53
N THR A 232 8.54 -8.70 15.30
CA THR A 232 9.56 -9.63 14.81
C THR A 232 9.00 -10.53 13.71
N MET A 233 7.82 -11.11 13.93
CA MET A 233 7.15 -11.94 12.93
C MET A 233 6.83 -11.16 11.64
N LEU A 234 6.43 -9.89 11.75
CA LEU A 234 6.18 -9.04 10.57
C LEU A 234 7.42 -8.87 9.69
N PHE A 235 8.59 -8.65 10.29
CA PHE A 235 9.86 -8.52 9.55
C PHE A 235 10.36 -9.85 9.00
N GLN A 236 10.19 -10.94 9.72
CA GLN A 236 10.64 -12.26 9.29
C GLN A 236 9.79 -12.88 8.18
N THR A 237 8.51 -12.55 8.12
CA THR A 237 7.56 -13.24 7.24
C THR A 237 6.93 -12.34 6.18
N GLY A 238 7.08 -11.02 6.28
CA GLY A 238 6.36 -10.09 5.42
C GLY A 238 4.84 -10.18 5.52
N ALA A 239 4.31 -10.78 6.60
CA ALA A 239 2.88 -10.91 6.83
C ALA A 239 2.20 -9.55 7.05
N ARG A 240 0.87 -9.51 6.87
CA ARG A 240 0.09 -8.37 7.34
C ARG A 240 -0.10 -8.49 8.85
N ALA A 241 -0.16 -7.35 9.56
CA ALA A 241 -0.33 -7.37 11.02
C ALA A 241 -1.57 -8.17 11.47
N THR A 242 -2.67 -8.09 10.73
CA THR A 242 -3.87 -8.88 11.01
C THR A 242 -3.67 -10.39 10.83
N GLU A 243 -2.79 -10.82 9.93
CA GLU A 243 -2.44 -12.22 9.70
C GLU A 243 -1.68 -12.82 10.91
N VAL A 244 -0.84 -12.01 11.55
CA VAL A 244 -0.07 -12.39 12.75
C VAL A 244 -0.92 -12.27 14.02
N ILE A 245 -1.62 -11.16 14.21
CA ILE A 245 -2.39 -10.89 15.44
C ILE A 245 -3.52 -11.91 15.65
N LYS A 246 -4.10 -12.41 14.56
CA LYS A 246 -5.19 -13.39 14.59
C LYS A 246 -4.73 -14.86 14.62
N LEU A 247 -3.44 -15.13 14.84
CA LEU A 247 -2.97 -16.50 15.04
C LEU A 247 -3.64 -17.13 16.25
N THR A 248 -4.01 -18.40 16.10
CA THR A 248 -4.69 -19.21 17.11
C THR A 248 -3.80 -20.32 17.65
N PHE A 249 -4.22 -21.00 18.69
CA PHE A 249 -3.51 -22.17 19.21
C PHE A 249 -3.45 -23.32 18.21
N GLY A 250 -4.48 -23.50 17.38
CA GLY A 250 -4.43 -24.46 16.30
C GLY A 250 -3.34 -24.14 15.28
N ASP A 251 -3.16 -22.86 14.92
CA ASP A 251 -2.08 -22.42 14.04
C ASP A 251 -0.69 -22.68 14.64
N TYR A 252 -0.56 -22.50 15.96
CA TYR A 252 0.67 -22.73 16.70
C TYR A 252 1.02 -24.22 16.78
N ARG A 253 0.05 -25.08 17.13
CA ARG A 253 0.28 -26.51 17.31
C ARG A 253 0.53 -27.24 16.01
N ALA A 254 -0.18 -26.90 14.94
CA ALA A 254 -0.23 -27.69 13.70
C ALA A 254 1.14 -27.86 13.04
N ARG A 255 2.08 -26.91 13.16
CA ARG A 255 3.38 -26.91 12.48
C ARG A 255 4.51 -26.32 13.34
N TYR A 256 4.36 -26.42 14.65
CA TYR A 256 5.33 -25.84 15.59
C TYR A 256 6.75 -26.40 15.38
N ASP A 257 6.86 -27.71 15.19
CA ASP A 257 8.11 -28.42 14.92
C ASP A 257 8.86 -27.91 13.68
N LYS A 258 8.13 -27.35 12.73
CA LYS A 258 8.67 -26.76 11.50
C LYS A 258 8.93 -25.26 11.61
N GLY A 259 8.59 -24.62 12.72
CA GLY A 259 8.64 -23.16 12.89
C GLY A 259 7.68 -22.42 11.95
N GLU A 260 6.54 -23.05 11.62
CA GLU A 260 5.58 -22.53 10.66
C GLU A 260 4.21 -22.34 11.33
N PHE A 261 3.50 -21.31 10.91
CA PHE A 261 2.13 -21.01 11.34
C PHE A 261 1.22 -20.90 10.12
N SER A 262 0.08 -21.57 10.17
CA SER A 262 -0.96 -21.39 9.15
C SER A 262 -1.71 -20.10 9.42
N THR A 263 -1.96 -19.29 8.39
CA THR A 263 -2.76 -18.07 8.52
C THR A 263 -3.63 -17.85 7.29
N PHE A 264 -4.62 -16.98 7.45
CA PHE A 264 -5.49 -16.56 6.35
C PHE A 264 -4.83 -15.45 5.51
N ASN A 265 -5.30 -15.28 4.26
CA ASN A 265 -4.96 -14.14 3.43
C ASN A 265 -6.17 -13.21 3.28
N LYS A 266 -5.95 -11.94 2.97
CA LYS A 266 -7.03 -11.01 2.63
C LYS A 266 -7.78 -11.53 1.40
N GLY A 267 -9.10 -11.74 1.54
CA GLY A 267 -9.95 -12.29 0.48
C GLY A 267 -10.04 -13.83 0.47
N SER A 268 -9.49 -14.53 1.45
CA SER A 268 -9.65 -15.98 1.60
C SER A 268 -10.83 -16.40 2.51
N ASP A 269 -11.67 -15.44 2.89
CA ASP A 269 -12.86 -15.65 3.76
C ASP A 269 -12.56 -16.45 5.04
N GLY A 270 -11.35 -16.22 5.60
CA GLY A 270 -10.87 -16.89 6.79
C GLY A 270 -10.20 -18.24 6.55
N ILE A 271 -10.16 -18.74 5.30
CA ILE A 271 -9.46 -19.99 4.96
C ILE A 271 -7.95 -19.74 5.09
N ARG A 272 -7.29 -20.65 5.80
CA ARG A 272 -5.84 -20.63 6.02
C ARG A 272 -5.10 -21.13 4.79
N THR A 273 -4.57 -20.20 4.00
CA THR A 273 -3.92 -20.50 2.72
C THR A 273 -2.46 -20.10 2.67
N LYS A 274 -1.96 -19.50 3.75
CA LYS A 274 -0.60 -18.95 3.83
C LYS A 274 0.13 -19.53 5.04
N PHE A 275 1.42 -19.83 4.87
CA PHE A 275 2.31 -20.22 5.94
C PHE A 275 3.28 -19.10 6.28
N LEU A 276 3.48 -18.85 7.57
CA LEU A 276 4.46 -17.92 8.10
C LEU A 276 5.59 -18.74 8.71
N LYS A 277 6.82 -18.57 8.21
CA LYS A 277 8.00 -19.23 8.77
C LYS A 277 8.79 -18.26 9.61
N VAL A 278 9.06 -18.62 10.85
CA VAL A 278 9.86 -17.84 11.80
C VAL A 278 11.09 -18.62 12.24
N ASP A 279 12.07 -17.93 12.81
CA ASP A 279 13.26 -18.55 13.37
C ASP A 279 13.00 -19.16 14.77
N THR A 280 13.96 -19.97 15.22
CA THR A 280 13.90 -20.66 16.51
C THR A 280 13.84 -19.71 17.70
N ASP A 281 14.47 -18.54 17.60
CA ASP A 281 14.48 -17.58 18.71
C ASP A 281 13.14 -16.88 18.86
N THR A 282 12.45 -16.59 17.75
CA THR A 282 11.07 -16.10 17.75
C THR A 282 10.10 -17.14 18.33
N LEU A 283 10.30 -18.43 18.03
CA LEU A 283 9.52 -19.50 18.67
C LEU A 283 9.73 -19.52 20.18
N LYS A 284 10.98 -19.51 20.66
CA LYS A 284 11.28 -19.44 22.10
C LYS A 284 10.66 -18.21 22.77
N LEU A 285 10.67 -17.06 22.06
CA LEU A 285 10.03 -15.85 22.54
C LEU A 285 8.52 -16.01 22.67
N LEU A 286 7.91 -16.66 21.69
CA LEU A 286 6.47 -16.96 21.69
C LEU A 286 6.12 -17.91 22.81
N ASP A 287 6.88 -18.97 23.03
CA ASP A 287 6.70 -19.91 24.14
C ASP A 287 6.79 -19.21 25.50
N ARG A 288 7.80 -18.35 25.66
CA ARG A 288 7.94 -17.52 26.87
C ARG A 288 6.74 -16.59 27.07
N TYR A 289 6.17 -16.05 26.01
CA TYR A 289 4.96 -15.25 26.09
C TYR A 289 3.76 -16.09 26.50
N ILE A 290 3.55 -17.21 25.86
CA ILE A 290 2.40 -18.11 26.11
C ILE A 290 2.42 -18.61 27.55
N HIS A 291 3.55 -19.14 28.01
CA HIS A 291 3.68 -19.70 29.37
C HIS A 291 3.83 -18.64 30.46
N GLY A 292 4.18 -17.40 30.10
CA GLY A 292 4.42 -16.31 31.02
C GLY A 292 3.33 -15.23 31.00
N ALA A 293 3.54 -14.22 30.16
CA ALA A 293 2.71 -13.01 30.15
C ALA A 293 1.25 -13.29 29.73
N ARG A 294 1.03 -14.19 28.75
CA ARG A 294 -0.31 -14.58 28.33
C ARG A 294 -1.06 -15.31 29.43
N LYS A 295 -0.41 -16.32 30.06
CA LYS A 295 -1.03 -17.11 31.15
C LYS A 295 -1.51 -16.24 32.30
N LYS A 296 -0.81 -15.11 32.61
CA LYS A 296 -1.20 -14.19 33.69
C LYS A 296 -2.51 -13.45 33.43
N VAL A 297 -2.89 -13.25 32.16
CA VAL A 297 -4.10 -12.53 31.76
C VAL A 297 -5.20 -13.45 31.25
N ASP A 298 -4.89 -14.71 30.98
CA ASP A 298 -5.87 -15.71 30.53
C ASP A 298 -6.85 -16.05 31.66
N LYS A 299 -8.11 -15.76 31.43
CA LYS A 299 -9.19 -15.99 32.39
C LYS A 299 -9.83 -17.36 32.27
N SER A 300 -9.44 -18.18 31.29
CA SER A 300 -10.04 -19.48 31.05
C SER A 300 -9.70 -20.50 32.15
N GLY A 301 -8.54 -20.34 32.80
CA GLY A 301 -8.04 -21.31 33.78
C GLY A 301 -7.60 -22.66 33.17
N LEU A 302 -7.67 -22.78 31.84
CA LEU A 302 -7.34 -24.04 31.15
C LEU A 302 -5.84 -24.33 31.15
N LYS A 303 -5.49 -25.59 31.20
CA LYS A 303 -4.11 -26.03 30.93
C LYS A 303 -3.81 -25.84 29.45
N MET A 304 -2.54 -25.70 29.12
CA MET A 304 -2.08 -25.44 27.75
C MET A 304 -2.64 -26.44 26.71
N ASN A 305 -2.71 -27.70 27.06
CA ASN A 305 -3.20 -28.74 26.17
C ASN A 305 -4.72 -28.75 26.01
N ASP A 306 -5.44 -28.14 26.93
CA ASP A 306 -6.90 -28.10 26.97
C ASP A 306 -7.46 -26.84 26.31
N ILE A 307 -6.60 -25.89 25.92
CA ILE A 307 -7.02 -24.64 25.22
C ILE A 307 -7.52 -25.02 23.82
N PRO A 308 -8.76 -24.64 23.45
CA PRO A 308 -9.29 -24.91 22.13
C PRO A 308 -8.46 -24.25 21.01
N ASP A 309 -8.43 -24.89 19.84
CA ASP A 309 -7.60 -24.46 18.70
C ASP A 309 -8.00 -23.09 18.12
N GLU A 310 -9.26 -22.68 18.25
CA GLU A 310 -9.77 -21.39 17.80
C GLU A 310 -9.39 -20.21 18.70
N ILE A 311 -8.87 -20.46 19.89
CA ILE A 311 -8.53 -19.40 20.85
C ILE A 311 -7.30 -18.62 20.35
N PRO A 312 -7.35 -17.27 20.30
CA PRO A 312 -6.24 -16.45 19.88
C PRO A 312 -5.02 -16.59 20.80
N ILE A 313 -3.83 -16.59 20.19
CA ILE A 313 -2.57 -16.58 20.95
C ILE A 313 -2.40 -15.26 21.67
N PHE A 314 -2.63 -14.13 20.99
CA PHE A 314 -2.36 -12.81 21.54
C PHE A 314 -3.57 -12.25 22.29
N LEU A 315 -3.38 -11.97 23.59
CA LEU A 315 -4.39 -11.37 24.45
C LEU A 315 -3.97 -9.95 24.89
N ASN A 316 -4.94 -9.10 25.13
CA ASN A 316 -4.72 -7.81 25.80
C ASN A 316 -4.55 -7.97 27.32
N GLN A 317 -4.34 -6.88 28.05
CA GLN A 317 -4.15 -6.89 29.51
C GLN A 317 -5.40 -7.35 30.29
N TYR A 318 -6.55 -7.40 29.64
CA TYR A 318 -7.83 -7.79 30.25
C TYR A 318 -8.21 -9.23 29.92
N GLY A 319 -7.34 -9.99 29.21
CA GLY A 319 -7.60 -11.38 28.79
C GLY A 319 -8.47 -11.51 27.55
N ASN A 320 -8.82 -10.40 26.88
CA ASN A 320 -9.57 -10.43 25.62
C ASN A 320 -8.61 -10.54 24.41
N PRO A 321 -9.09 -11.03 23.26
CA PRO A 321 -8.30 -11.07 22.04
C PRO A 321 -7.65 -9.73 21.72
N TYR A 322 -6.35 -9.75 21.39
CA TYR A 322 -5.63 -8.56 21.01
C TYR A 322 -6.05 -8.08 19.63
N THR A 323 -6.35 -6.80 19.47
CA THR A 323 -6.87 -6.25 18.22
C THR A 323 -5.80 -5.52 17.42
N TYR A 324 -6.01 -5.44 16.08
CA TYR A 324 -5.16 -4.64 15.21
C TYR A 324 -5.11 -3.17 15.63
N ASP A 325 -6.24 -2.58 16.02
CA ASP A 325 -6.31 -1.16 16.41
C ASP A 325 -5.50 -0.89 17.68
N ALA A 326 -5.50 -1.81 18.62
CA ALA A 326 -4.68 -1.71 19.83
C ALA A 326 -3.18 -1.79 19.51
N PHE A 327 -2.79 -2.71 18.63
CA PHE A 327 -1.42 -2.81 18.14
C PHE A 327 -1.01 -1.56 17.36
N LEU A 328 -1.85 -1.09 16.45
CA LEU A 328 -1.62 0.14 15.66
C LEU A 328 -1.40 1.35 16.56
N LYS A 329 -2.23 1.51 17.59
CA LYS A 329 -2.09 2.62 18.55
C LYS A 329 -0.75 2.56 19.29
N ASN A 330 -0.34 1.38 19.77
CA ASN A 330 0.96 1.18 20.40
C ASN A 330 2.11 1.49 19.42
N TRP A 331 2.04 0.97 18.19
CA TRP A 331 3.00 1.24 17.15
C TRP A 331 3.18 2.73 16.88
N ILE A 332 2.08 3.45 16.63
CA ILE A 332 2.12 4.90 16.36
C ILE A 332 2.79 5.65 17.51
N ASN A 333 2.45 5.31 18.74
CA ASN A 333 3.01 5.97 19.94
C ASN A 333 4.54 5.73 20.05
N ILE A 334 5.01 4.51 19.76
CA ILE A 334 6.43 4.16 19.80
C ILE A 334 7.18 4.88 18.68
N MET A 335 6.67 4.78 17.44
CA MET A 335 7.29 5.42 16.30
C MET A 335 7.35 6.94 16.42
N LYS A 336 6.30 7.56 16.97
CA LYS A 336 6.29 9.01 17.25
C LYS A 336 7.36 9.41 18.26
N LYS A 337 7.53 8.64 19.36
CA LYS A 337 8.55 8.91 20.38
C LYS A 337 9.98 8.76 19.83
N ALA A 338 10.17 7.83 18.91
CA ALA A 338 11.46 7.56 18.29
C ALA A 338 11.72 8.40 17.03
N GLU A 339 10.78 9.27 16.65
CA GLU A 339 10.82 10.10 15.43
C GLU A 339 10.94 9.29 14.12
N ILE A 340 10.53 8.02 14.15
CA ILE A 340 10.57 7.13 12.99
C ILE A 340 9.27 7.26 12.21
N LYS A 341 9.33 7.79 11.00
CA LYS A 341 8.16 7.99 10.11
C LYS A 341 7.83 6.73 9.32
N ILE A 342 7.30 5.71 9.98
CA ILE A 342 6.96 4.43 9.34
C ILE A 342 5.61 3.90 9.81
N ASN A 343 4.81 3.36 8.88
CA ASN A 343 3.60 2.61 9.21
C ASN A 343 3.87 1.09 9.20
N ILE A 344 3.00 0.33 9.85
CA ILE A 344 3.15 -1.13 9.99
C ILE A 344 3.26 -1.83 8.63
N HIS A 345 2.53 -1.38 7.61
CA HIS A 345 2.54 -2.04 6.30
C HIS A 345 3.91 -1.98 5.61
N LYS A 346 4.74 -1.00 5.97
CA LYS A 346 6.10 -0.85 5.45
C LYS A 346 7.06 -1.96 5.88
N THR A 347 6.79 -2.68 6.96
CA THR A 347 7.54 -3.90 7.32
C THR A 347 7.45 -4.96 6.22
N ARG A 348 6.27 -5.08 5.59
CA ARG A 348 6.06 -5.97 4.45
C ARG A 348 6.79 -5.48 3.19
N HIS A 349 6.81 -4.18 2.93
CA HIS A 349 7.60 -3.60 1.84
C HIS A 349 9.09 -3.91 2.05
N TRP A 350 9.59 -3.68 3.24
CA TRP A 350 10.97 -4.00 3.62
C TRP A 350 11.30 -5.48 3.37
N PHE A 351 10.47 -6.40 3.86
CA PHE A 351 10.67 -7.84 3.67
C PHE A 351 10.78 -8.21 2.19
N VAL A 352 9.89 -7.71 1.35
CA VAL A 352 9.89 -8.03 -0.09
C VAL A 352 11.12 -7.46 -0.77
N THR A 353 11.45 -6.19 -0.52
CA THR A 353 12.63 -5.55 -1.11
C THR A 353 13.92 -6.28 -0.72
N ARG A 354 14.07 -6.61 0.56
CA ARG A 354 15.24 -7.38 1.05
C ARG A 354 15.29 -8.80 0.47
N SER A 355 14.15 -9.46 0.32
CA SER A 355 14.08 -10.78 -0.31
C SER A 355 14.49 -10.74 -1.77
N ILE A 356 14.08 -9.73 -2.55
CA ILE A 356 14.48 -9.59 -3.95
C ILE A 356 16.00 -9.31 -4.04
N ARG A 357 16.56 -8.45 -3.19
CA ARG A 357 18.02 -8.24 -3.13
C ARG A 357 18.78 -9.54 -2.85
N MET A 358 18.37 -10.27 -1.82
CA MET A 358 18.98 -11.56 -1.49
C MET A 358 18.91 -12.56 -2.66
N ILE A 359 17.80 -12.59 -3.40
CA ILE A 359 17.65 -13.44 -4.58
C ILE A 359 18.66 -13.04 -5.64
N ARG A 360 18.83 -11.75 -5.92
CA ARG A 360 19.78 -11.25 -6.93
C ARG A 360 21.23 -11.43 -6.55
N GLU A 361 21.55 -11.27 -5.28
CA GLU A 361 22.89 -11.55 -4.76
C GLU A 361 23.25 -13.04 -4.87
N LYS A 362 22.27 -13.91 -4.60
CA LYS A 362 22.45 -15.36 -4.58
C LYS A 362 22.53 -15.99 -5.98
N TYR A 363 21.64 -15.59 -6.87
CA TYR A 363 21.53 -16.17 -8.21
C TYR A 363 22.08 -15.20 -9.24
N LYS A 364 23.00 -15.69 -10.10
CA LYS A 364 23.59 -14.87 -11.19
C LYS A 364 22.81 -15.00 -12.48
N ASP A 365 22.19 -16.15 -12.68
CA ASP A 365 21.37 -16.40 -13.86
C ASP A 365 19.97 -15.79 -13.72
N LYS A 366 19.49 -15.14 -14.78
CA LYS A 366 18.20 -14.46 -14.83
C LYS A 366 17.02 -15.43 -14.68
N VAL A 367 17.13 -16.63 -15.25
CA VAL A 367 16.06 -17.64 -15.16
C VAL A 367 15.90 -18.11 -13.72
N GLU A 368 17.01 -18.35 -13.01
CA GLU A 368 16.98 -18.72 -11.59
C GLU A 368 16.42 -17.60 -10.72
N GLN A 369 16.77 -16.34 -11.02
CA GLN A 369 16.21 -15.17 -10.34
C GLN A 369 14.69 -15.11 -10.52
N ASP A 370 14.20 -15.20 -11.76
CA ASP A 370 12.78 -15.12 -12.10
C ASP A 370 11.98 -16.28 -11.44
N TYR A 371 12.57 -17.48 -11.40
CA TYR A 371 11.99 -18.60 -10.68
C TYR A 371 11.89 -18.33 -9.16
N ALA A 372 12.96 -17.85 -8.53
CA ALA A 372 12.98 -17.54 -7.12
C ALA A 372 12.01 -16.39 -6.75
N ILE A 373 11.91 -15.36 -7.61
CA ILE A 373 10.95 -14.25 -7.47
C ILE A 373 9.51 -14.76 -7.64
N GLY A 374 9.28 -15.68 -8.57
CA GLY A 374 7.99 -16.36 -8.72
C GLY A 374 7.58 -17.11 -7.43
N ARG A 375 8.52 -17.80 -6.78
CA ARG A 375 8.28 -18.46 -5.47
C ARG A 375 7.98 -17.45 -4.36
N LEU A 376 8.68 -16.29 -4.33
CA LEU A 376 8.38 -15.22 -3.39
C LEU A 376 6.96 -14.67 -3.62
N ARG A 377 6.52 -14.51 -4.87
CA ARG A 377 5.14 -14.10 -5.20
C ARG A 377 4.11 -15.07 -4.62
N ILE A 378 4.34 -16.38 -4.80
CA ILE A 378 3.48 -17.44 -4.25
C ILE A 378 3.47 -17.38 -2.72
N TYR A 379 4.64 -17.26 -2.09
CA TYR A 379 4.75 -17.13 -0.62
C TYR A 379 3.98 -15.92 -0.10
N MET A 380 4.06 -14.77 -0.81
CA MET A 380 3.34 -13.56 -0.46
C MET A 380 1.83 -13.66 -0.75
N ASN A 381 1.40 -14.75 -1.41
CA ASN A 381 0.04 -15.00 -1.86
C ASN A 381 -0.49 -13.84 -2.72
N TRP A 382 0.31 -13.42 -3.70
CA TRP A 382 -0.07 -12.42 -4.70
C TRP A 382 -0.58 -13.11 -5.97
N SER A 383 -1.67 -12.56 -6.53
CA SER A 383 -2.23 -13.07 -7.78
C SER A 383 -1.22 -12.91 -8.93
N GLU A 384 -1.25 -13.82 -9.89
CA GLU A 384 -0.40 -13.75 -11.10
C GLU A 384 -0.64 -12.50 -11.93
N LYS A 385 -1.86 -11.99 -11.90
CA LYS A 385 -2.25 -10.77 -12.60
C LYS A 385 -1.85 -9.49 -11.87
N ALA A 386 -1.34 -9.59 -10.62
CA ALA A 386 -0.93 -8.44 -9.85
C ALA A 386 0.51 -8.05 -10.19
N ASP A 387 0.70 -6.90 -10.81
CA ASP A 387 2.02 -6.33 -11.11
C ASP A 387 2.77 -5.85 -9.85
N THR A 388 2.26 -6.17 -8.67
CA THR A 388 2.80 -5.69 -7.39
C THR A 388 4.28 -6.06 -7.22
N ILE A 389 4.69 -7.27 -7.61
CA ILE A 389 6.09 -7.69 -7.46
C ILE A 389 7.02 -6.96 -8.42
N LYS A 390 6.57 -6.70 -9.66
CA LYS A 390 7.34 -5.99 -10.68
C LYS A 390 7.74 -4.58 -10.25
N VAL A 391 6.91 -3.92 -9.46
CA VAL A 391 7.23 -2.59 -8.93
C VAL A 391 8.43 -2.63 -7.99
N TYR A 392 8.55 -3.70 -7.18
CA TYR A 392 9.72 -3.88 -6.31
C TYR A 392 10.95 -4.30 -7.11
N GLU A 393 10.81 -5.16 -8.12
CA GLU A 393 11.88 -5.54 -9.03
C GLU A 393 12.44 -4.31 -9.73
N HIS A 394 11.58 -3.51 -10.35
CA HIS A 394 11.98 -2.28 -11.04
C HIS A 394 12.71 -1.30 -10.12
N HIS A 395 12.25 -1.14 -8.88
CA HIS A 395 12.93 -0.27 -7.91
C HIS A 395 14.33 -0.78 -7.54
N VAL A 396 14.48 -2.08 -7.32
CA VAL A 396 15.79 -2.67 -7.01
C VAL A 396 16.72 -2.52 -8.22
N ASP A 397 16.23 -2.79 -9.45
CA ASP A 397 16.97 -2.60 -10.69
C ASP A 397 17.42 -1.16 -10.89
N GLU A 398 16.53 -0.20 -10.69
CA GLU A 398 16.83 1.22 -10.84
C GLU A 398 17.90 1.68 -9.85
N LYS A 399 17.78 1.27 -8.58
CA LYS A 399 18.80 1.58 -7.56
C LYS A 399 20.15 0.95 -7.86
N ASP A 400 20.18 -0.32 -8.23
CA ASP A 400 21.41 -1.04 -8.52
C ASP A 400 22.10 -0.43 -9.75
N TYR A 401 21.34 -0.06 -10.78
CA TYR A 401 21.84 0.66 -11.94
C TYR A 401 22.44 2.03 -11.57
N VAL A 402 21.76 2.83 -10.78
CA VAL A 402 22.25 4.16 -10.35
C VAL A 402 23.55 4.01 -9.54
N VAL A 403 23.60 3.06 -8.60
CA VAL A 403 24.81 2.81 -7.80
C VAL A 403 25.95 2.33 -8.68
N GLU A 404 25.71 1.44 -9.63
CA GLU A 404 26.73 0.95 -10.55
C GLU A 404 27.28 2.07 -11.46
N GLN A 405 26.40 2.92 -12.02
CA GLN A 405 26.80 4.05 -12.84
C GLN A 405 27.59 5.09 -12.02
N HIS A 406 27.16 5.35 -10.79
CA HIS A 406 27.86 6.26 -9.89
C HIS A 406 29.27 5.73 -9.55
N ASN A 407 29.41 4.45 -9.24
CA ASN A 407 30.71 3.83 -8.99
C ASN A 407 31.63 3.88 -10.21
N LYS A 408 31.10 3.58 -11.41
CA LYS A 408 31.86 3.73 -12.67
C LYS A 408 32.31 5.16 -12.91
N LEU A 409 31.46 6.13 -12.64
CA LEU A 409 31.82 7.56 -12.74
C LEU A 409 32.95 7.92 -11.78
N LEU A 410 32.86 7.48 -10.52
CA LEU A 410 33.91 7.71 -9.53
C LEU A 410 35.24 7.04 -9.91
N GLU A 411 35.20 5.85 -10.51
CA GLU A 411 36.41 5.17 -11.02
C GLU A 411 37.01 5.93 -12.22
N MET A 412 36.18 6.43 -13.14
CA MET A 412 36.65 7.28 -14.24
C MET A 412 37.29 8.56 -13.71
N MET A 413 36.64 9.26 -12.78
CA MET A 413 37.20 10.48 -12.18
C MET A 413 38.56 10.22 -11.49
N LYS A 414 38.72 9.08 -10.80
CA LYS A 414 40.01 8.70 -10.22
C LYS A 414 41.06 8.46 -11.28
N LYS A 415 40.75 7.77 -12.38
CA LYS A 415 41.68 7.57 -13.49
C LYS A 415 42.10 8.89 -14.14
N ASP A 416 41.16 9.76 -14.40
CA ASP A 416 41.39 11.07 -14.99
C ASP A 416 42.32 11.91 -14.07
N GLN A 417 42.08 11.85 -12.78
CA GLN A 417 42.95 12.51 -11.78
C GLN A 417 44.35 11.92 -11.76
N GLU A 418 44.50 10.61 -11.79
CA GLU A 418 45.80 9.94 -11.85
C GLU A 418 46.55 10.27 -13.14
N GLU A 419 45.88 10.28 -14.27
CA GLU A 419 46.48 10.68 -15.56
C GLU A 419 46.95 12.13 -15.53
N TYR A 420 46.13 13.05 -15.02
CA TYR A 420 46.52 14.44 -14.82
C TYR A 420 47.72 14.61 -13.92
N LEU A 421 47.76 13.94 -12.78
CA LEU A 421 48.88 13.94 -11.86
C LEU A 421 50.17 13.33 -12.50
N ASN A 422 50.00 12.32 -13.34
CA ASN A 422 51.14 11.72 -14.07
C ASN A 422 51.69 12.66 -15.16
N GLN A 423 50.84 13.48 -15.79
CA GLN A 423 51.26 14.50 -16.75
C GLN A 423 52.03 15.65 -16.06
N LEU A 424 51.70 15.94 -14.80
CA LEU A 424 52.36 16.98 -14.00
C LEU A 424 53.72 16.50 -13.41
N LYS A 425 53.99 15.17 -13.42
CA LYS A 425 55.31 14.67 -13.01
C LYS A 425 56.37 15.17 -14.00
N PRO A 426 57.40 15.91 -13.57
CA PRO A 426 58.43 16.41 -14.48
C PRO A 426 59.08 15.21 -15.18
N ARG A 427 59.07 15.24 -16.54
CA ARG A 427 59.87 14.30 -17.32
C ARG A 427 61.30 14.37 -16.78
N LYS A 428 61.86 13.23 -16.33
CA LYS A 428 63.26 13.14 -15.87
C LYS A 428 64.15 13.67 -17.00
N ARG A 429 64.48 14.99 -16.91
CA ARG A 429 65.61 15.54 -17.71
C ARG A 429 66.89 15.02 -17.12
N PHE A 430 67.71 14.54 -17.96
CA PHE A 430 69.13 14.20 -17.67
C PHE A 430 69.79 15.25 -16.76
N LYS A 431 70.59 14.74 -15.85
CA LYS A 431 71.32 15.49 -14.83
C LYS A 431 72.12 16.66 -15.44
N GLN A 432 71.87 17.85 -14.96
CA GLN A 432 72.87 18.88 -14.74
C GLN A 432 72.59 19.61 -13.39
N PRO A 433 73.55 20.12 -12.69
CA PRO A 433 73.50 20.30 -11.23
C PRO A 433 72.90 21.64 -10.81
N SER A 434 72.28 21.57 -9.65
CA SER A 434 71.97 22.59 -8.64
C SER A 434 71.69 24.03 -9.05
N VAL A 435 70.44 24.45 -8.80
CA VAL A 435 70.05 25.65 -8.00
C VAL A 435 68.63 25.45 -7.54
N GLU A 436 68.40 25.48 -6.24
CA GLU A 436 67.05 25.49 -5.65
C GLU A 436 66.30 26.81 -5.94
N PRO A 437 64.97 26.75 -6.06
CA PRO A 437 64.16 27.72 -5.34
C PRO A 437 63.06 27.08 -4.52
N ARG A 438 63.19 27.23 -3.22
CA ARG A 438 62.07 27.17 -2.27
C ARG A 438 61.00 28.16 -2.72
N ASN A 439 59.79 27.72 -3.03
CA ASN A 439 58.52 28.43 -2.87
C ASN A 439 57.36 27.94 -3.75
N LYS A 440 57.41 26.78 -4.44
CA LYS A 440 56.27 26.28 -5.18
C LYS A 440 55.44 25.18 -4.48
N ILE A 441 55.96 24.60 -3.38
CA ILE A 441 55.29 23.49 -2.68
C ILE A 441 54.17 23.99 -1.77
N ALA A 442 54.26 25.23 -1.24
CA ALA A 442 53.21 25.77 -0.39
C ALA A 442 51.90 26.13 -1.13
N GLN A 443 51.99 26.59 -2.39
CA GLN A 443 50.77 26.95 -3.15
C GLN A 443 49.97 25.74 -3.72
N MET A 444 50.64 24.58 -3.84
CA MET A 444 49.93 23.35 -4.25
C MET A 444 49.15 22.69 -3.10
N SER A 445 49.62 22.88 -1.87
CA SER A 445 48.93 22.38 -0.67
C SER A 445 47.63 23.12 -0.38
N GLU A 446 47.59 24.42 -0.58
CA GLU A 446 46.38 25.24 -0.37
C GLU A 446 45.24 24.91 -1.37
N LYS A 447 45.57 24.79 -2.65
CA LYS A 447 44.57 24.41 -3.66
C LYS A 447 44.01 22.99 -3.50
N GLN A 448 44.79 22.07 -2.91
CA GLN A 448 44.30 20.72 -2.59
C GLN A 448 43.35 20.74 -1.40
N HIS A 449 43.57 21.60 -0.42
CA HIS A 449 42.64 21.77 0.71
C HIS A 449 41.33 22.44 0.25
N GLU A 450 41.37 23.49 -0.56
CA GLU A 450 40.17 24.12 -1.13
C GLU A 450 39.32 23.16 -1.96
N LEU A 451 39.95 22.23 -2.72
CA LEU A 451 39.22 21.24 -3.50
C LEU A 451 38.56 20.17 -2.62
N MET A 452 39.24 19.78 -1.52
CA MET A 452 38.66 18.81 -0.57
C MET A 452 37.56 19.43 0.26
N ASP A 453 37.63 20.70 0.61
CA ASP A 453 36.57 21.44 1.30
C ASP A 453 35.34 21.62 0.39
N PHE A 454 35.53 21.92 -0.89
CA PHE A 454 34.47 22.00 -1.89
C PHE A 454 33.76 20.64 -2.11
N ILE A 455 34.52 19.52 -2.12
CA ILE A 455 33.94 18.18 -2.22
C ILE A 455 33.15 17.81 -0.96
N ASN A 456 33.59 18.27 0.20
CA ASN A 456 32.86 18.03 1.46
C ASN A 456 31.59 18.86 1.57
N GLU A 457 31.57 20.10 1.05
CA GLU A 457 30.36 20.93 0.94
C GLU A 457 29.32 20.37 -0.03
N LEU A 458 29.73 19.66 -1.08
CA LEU A 458 28.77 19.01 -2.01
C LEU A 458 28.17 17.72 -1.45
N ASN A 459 28.72 17.16 -0.38
CA ASN A 459 28.26 15.94 0.27
C ASN A 459 27.49 16.18 1.58
N SER A 460 27.34 17.45 2.00
CA SER A 460 26.52 17.88 3.13
C SER A 460 25.13 18.35 2.69
#